data_71a1452babb13e964f57387102a32bf0
#
_entry.id   71a1452babb13e964f57387102a32bf0
#
_cell.length_a   1.000
_cell.length_b   1.000
_cell.length_c   1.000
_cell.angle_alpha   90.00
_cell.angle_beta   90.00
_cell.angle_gamma   90.00
#
_symmetry.space_group_name_H-M   'P 1'
#
loop_
_entity.id
_entity.type
_entity.pdbx_description
1 polymer ?
#
loop_
_entity_poly.entity_id
_entity_poly.type
_entity_poly.pdbx_seq_one_letter_code
_entity_poly.pdbx_strand_id
1 'polypeptide(L)'
;MSESFVGDREDAPLPPLGNEQLPLTGERTVPGIPEENYWFRRHEVVYRDLLPRCAGRRILEAGAGEGYGANMIADVAAHVTGLDYDVTAVEHIRARYPRVEMLHGNLAELPLADAAVDVVVNFQVIEHLWDQAQFLRECFRVLAPGGELLISTPNRITFSPGRDTPLNPFHTRELDAAELTALLEEAGFTVSLMTGVHHGERLKSLDAKHGGSFIGAQIDRALAGEPWPEELARDVEGITTDDFALLEDDIDASLDLVAVGVKGTVR
;
A
#
# COMPACT_ATOMS: atom_id res chain seq x y z
N MET A 1 29.16 -2.14 27.25
CA MET A 1 27.95 -2.89 27.55
C MET A 1 26.80 -2.01 27.09
N SER A 2 26.31 -2.24 25.88
CA SER A 2 25.16 -1.56 25.30
C SER A 2 24.01 -2.57 25.29
N GLU A 3 23.04 -2.36 26.16
CA GLU A 3 21.84 -3.14 26.20
C GLU A 3 20.93 -2.70 25.04
N SER A 4 20.67 -3.64 24.16
CA SER A 4 19.69 -3.51 23.08
C SER A 4 18.28 -3.61 23.70
N PHE A 5 17.56 -2.50 23.71
CA PHE A 5 16.13 -2.48 23.98
C PHE A 5 15.38 -2.96 22.72
N VAL A 6 15.19 -4.26 22.60
CA VAL A 6 14.11 -4.81 21.77
C VAL A 6 12.90 -4.94 22.70
N GLY A 7 12.07 -3.94 22.73
CA GLY A 7 10.78 -4.02 23.41
C GLY A 7 9.76 -4.66 22.49
N ASP A 8 9.29 -5.86 22.85
CA ASP A 8 8.08 -6.46 22.33
C ASP A 8 6.93 -5.47 22.54
N ARG A 9 6.58 -4.72 21.50
CA ARG A 9 5.31 -3.99 21.47
C ARG A 9 4.27 -4.96 20.96
N GLU A 10 3.47 -5.50 21.87
CA GLU A 10 2.19 -6.14 21.54
C GLU A 10 1.40 -5.22 20.62
N ASP A 11 0.82 -5.79 19.56
CA ASP A 11 -0.06 -5.11 18.62
C ASP A 11 -1.15 -4.38 19.40
N ALA A 12 -1.02 -3.07 19.54
CA ALA A 12 -2.09 -2.27 20.13
C ALA A 12 -3.31 -2.41 19.19
N PRO A 13 -4.46 -2.86 19.70
CA PRO A 13 -5.66 -3.01 18.88
C PRO A 13 -6.01 -1.65 18.27
N LEU A 14 -6.30 -1.65 16.98
CA LEU A 14 -6.83 -0.47 16.31
C LEU A 14 -8.04 0.04 17.11
N PRO A 15 -8.21 1.37 17.28
CA PRO A 15 -9.36 1.89 18.01
C PRO A 15 -10.66 1.38 17.35
N PRO A 16 -11.70 1.06 18.16
CA PRO A 16 -12.96 0.55 17.63
C PRO A 16 -13.51 1.51 16.58
N LEU A 17 -13.96 0.95 15.46
CA LEU A 17 -14.58 1.70 14.37
C LEU A 17 -15.69 2.59 14.96
N GLY A 18 -15.63 3.90 14.71
CA GLY A 18 -16.77 4.77 14.92
C GLY A 18 -17.96 4.28 14.07
N ASN A 19 -19.18 4.63 14.39
CA ASN A 19 -20.42 4.08 13.81
C ASN A 19 -20.59 4.31 12.27
N GLU A 20 -19.63 4.90 11.58
CA GLU A 20 -19.66 5.10 10.13
C GLU A 20 -18.38 4.51 9.52
N GLN A 21 -18.49 3.23 9.14
CA GLN A 21 -17.46 2.59 8.28
C GLN A 21 -17.54 3.20 6.88
N LEU A 22 -16.37 3.44 6.28
CA LEU A 22 -16.32 3.75 4.84
C LEU A 22 -16.92 2.58 4.06
N PRO A 23 -17.74 2.85 3.00
CA PRO A 23 -18.29 1.79 2.19
C PRO A 23 -17.17 0.97 1.54
N LEU A 24 -17.30 -0.35 1.57
CA LEU A 24 -16.44 -1.26 0.81
C LEU A 24 -16.73 -1.06 -0.68
N THR A 25 -15.84 -0.42 -1.38
CA THR A 25 -15.97 -0.16 -2.82
C THR A 25 -15.25 -1.18 -3.67
N GLY A 26 -14.38 -2.03 -3.08
CA GLY A 26 -13.43 -2.88 -3.79
C GLY A 26 -12.18 -2.13 -4.27
N GLU A 27 -12.09 -0.83 -4.00
CA GLU A 27 -10.93 0.02 -4.31
C GLU A 27 -10.01 0.23 -3.09
N ARG A 28 -10.49 -0.08 -1.90
CA ARG A 28 -9.74 0.12 -0.64
C ARG A 28 -10.02 -0.99 0.34
N THR A 29 -9.04 -1.35 1.15
CA THR A 29 -9.20 -2.26 2.27
C THR A 29 -9.56 -1.50 3.54
N VAL A 30 -10.41 -2.11 4.38
CA VAL A 30 -10.82 -1.54 5.67
C VAL A 30 -10.39 -2.49 6.79
N PRO A 31 -9.53 -2.03 7.73
CA PRO A 31 -9.09 -2.85 8.85
C PRO A 31 -10.28 -3.26 9.74
N GLY A 32 -10.21 -4.48 10.29
CA GLY A 32 -11.20 -4.99 11.24
C GLY A 32 -12.44 -5.65 10.60
N ILE A 33 -12.47 -5.78 9.27
CA ILE A 33 -13.43 -6.61 8.55
C ILE A 33 -12.77 -7.99 8.35
N PRO A 34 -13.33 -9.08 8.90
CA PRO A 34 -12.70 -10.40 8.86
C PRO A 34 -12.40 -10.87 7.43
N GLU A 35 -13.33 -10.67 6.48
CA GLU A 35 -13.20 -11.05 5.08
C GLU A 35 -12.11 -10.26 4.32
N GLU A 36 -11.79 -9.05 4.80
CA GLU A 36 -10.76 -8.18 4.23
C GLU A 36 -9.37 -8.42 4.84
N ASN A 37 -9.25 -9.27 5.87
CA ASN A 37 -8.03 -9.37 6.65
C ASN A 37 -6.82 -9.79 5.82
N TYR A 38 -6.97 -10.69 4.83
CA TYR A 38 -5.87 -11.09 3.94
C TYR A 38 -5.33 -9.87 3.17
N TRP A 39 -6.21 -9.06 2.56
CA TRP A 39 -5.83 -7.89 1.77
C TRP A 39 -5.21 -6.81 2.65
N PHE A 40 -5.80 -6.57 3.82
CA PHE A 40 -5.26 -5.64 4.79
C PHE A 40 -3.83 -6.03 5.20
N ARG A 41 -3.58 -7.30 5.58
CA ARG A 41 -2.24 -7.76 6.01
C ARG A 41 -1.22 -7.75 4.89
N ARG A 42 -1.64 -8.03 3.65
CA ARG A 42 -0.81 -7.92 2.46
C ARG A 42 -0.34 -6.48 2.21
N HIS A 43 -1.19 -5.48 2.47
CA HIS A 43 -0.78 -4.08 2.38
C HIS A 43 0.02 -3.65 3.61
N GLU A 44 -0.41 -4.04 4.81
CA GLU A 44 0.23 -3.66 6.08
C GLU A 44 1.70 -4.08 6.13
N VAL A 45 2.07 -5.25 5.58
CA VAL A 45 3.47 -5.70 5.57
C VAL A 45 4.39 -4.72 4.86
N VAL A 46 3.94 -4.08 3.77
CA VAL A 46 4.71 -3.06 3.04
C VAL A 46 4.90 -1.81 3.88
N TYR A 47 3.84 -1.34 4.58
CA TYR A 47 3.98 -0.23 5.53
C TYR A 47 5.00 -0.54 6.60
N ARG A 48 4.90 -1.71 7.25
CA ARG A 48 5.80 -2.13 8.34
C ARG A 48 7.26 -2.19 7.89
N ASP A 49 7.52 -2.73 6.70
CA ASP A 49 8.88 -2.86 6.16
C ASP A 49 9.50 -1.49 5.85
N LEU A 50 8.73 -0.58 5.26
CA LEU A 50 9.22 0.74 4.84
C LEU A 50 9.07 1.83 5.89
N LEU A 51 8.38 1.58 7.01
CA LEU A 51 8.16 2.53 8.11
C LEU A 51 9.46 3.17 8.63
N PRO A 52 10.60 2.46 8.77
CA PRO A 52 11.86 3.07 9.20
C PRO A 52 12.33 4.22 8.31
N ARG A 53 11.97 4.22 7.01
CA ARG A 53 12.30 5.30 6.06
C ARG A 53 11.51 6.58 6.32
N CYS A 54 10.40 6.49 7.06
CA CYS A 54 9.55 7.64 7.41
C CYS A 54 9.97 8.31 8.73
N ALA A 55 10.85 7.70 9.53
CA ALA A 55 11.17 8.15 10.88
C ALA A 55 11.74 9.58 10.92
N GLY A 56 11.05 10.47 11.66
CA GLY A 56 11.46 11.86 11.86
C GLY A 56 11.36 12.75 10.61
N ARG A 57 10.71 12.30 9.54
CA ARG A 57 10.61 12.98 8.23
C ARG A 57 9.22 13.59 8.01
N ARG A 58 9.12 14.52 7.06
CA ARG A 58 7.85 15.10 6.57
C ARG A 58 7.33 14.20 5.45
N ILE A 59 6.15 13.66 5.62
CA ILE A 59 5.59 12.63 4.73
C ILE A 59 4.35 13.17 4.01
N LEU A 60 4.21 12.85 2.73
CA LEU A 60 2.96 12.86 1.99
C LEU A 60 2.53 11.42 1.75
N GLU A 61 1.36 11.01 2.24
CA GLU A 61 0.70 9.81 1.75
C GLU A 61 -0.28 10.20 0.65
N ALA A 62 0.06 9.82 -0.58
CA ALA A 62 -0.66 10.17 -1.80
C ALA A 62 -1.65 9.05 -2.16
N GLY A 63 -2.94 9.26 -1.89
CA GLY A 63 -3.99 8.25 -1.93
C GLY A 63 -4.14 7.56 -0.58
N ALA A 64 -4.57 8.31 0.45
CA ALA A 64 -4.60 7.83 1.83
C ALA A 64 -5.71 6.80 2.12
N GLY A 65 -6.73 6.69 1.28
CA GLY A 65 -7.79 5.69 1.36
C GLY A 65 -8.56 5.70 2.67
N GLU A 66 -8.49 4.61 3.47
CA GLU A 66 -9.10 4.53 4.81
C GLU A 66 -8.28 5.30 5.86
N GLY A 67 -6.97 5.48 5.64
CA GLY A 67 -6.08 6.26 6.49
C GLY A 67 -5.29 5.47 7.52
N TYR A 68 -5.45 4.15 7.60
CA TYR A 68 -4.66 3.32 8.53
C TYR A 68 -3.15 3.44 8.26
N GLY A 69 -2.75 3.54 6.99
CA GLY A 69 -1.36 3.71 6.59
C GLY A 69 -0.78 5.04 7.09
N ALA A 70 -1.46 6.16 6.80
CA ALA A 70 -1.09 7.48 7.31
C ALA A 70 -0.96 7.48 8.85
N ASN A 71 -1.88 6.79 9.54
CA ASN A 71 -1.84 6.69 11.00
C ASN A 71 -0.63 5.88 11.48
N MET A 72 -0.28 4.76 10.83
CA MET A 72 0.93 3.99 11.14
C MET A 72 2.20 4.84 10.94
N ILE A 73 2.26 5.58 9.83
CA ILE A 73 3.37 6.49 9.53
C ILE A 73 3.48 7.59 10.58
N ALA A 74 2.35 8.12 11.08
CA ALA A 74 2.31 9.16 12.11
C ALA A 74 2.88 8.73 13.47
N ASP A 75 3.11 7.44 13.69
CA ASP A 75 3.79 6.94 14.90
C ASP A 75 5.29 7.24 14.90
N VAL A 76 5.91 7.40 13.73
CA VAL A 76 7.35 7.57 13.58
C VAL A 76 7.75 8.86 12.87
N ALA A 77 6.89 9.43 12.04
CA ALA A 77 7.17 10.63 11.24
C ALA A 77 7.16 11.90 12.09
N ALA A 78 7.83 12.94 11.61
CA ALA A 78 7.74 14.27 12.20
C ALA A 78 6.40 14.96 11.85
N HIS A 79 5.89 14.71 10.65
CA HIS A 79 4.61 15.23 10.15
C HIS A 79 4.09 14.34 9.03
N VAL A 80 2.77 14.11 9.01
CA VAL A 80 2.11 13.36 7.95
C VAL A 80 0.97 14.20 7.36
N THR A 81 1.07 14.42 6.06
CA THR A 81 -0.01 14.93 5.23
C THR A 81 -0.57 13.78 4.42
N GLY A 82 -1.85 13.48 4.55
CA GLY A 82 -2.58 12.55 3.67
C GLY A 82 -3.30 13.34 2.58
N LEU A 83 -3.39 12.80 1.39
CA LEU A 83 -4.16 13.36 0.28
C LEU A 83 -5.04 12.29 -0.32
N ASP A 84 -6.31 12.61 -0.53
CA ASP A 84 -7.27 11.76 -1.24
C ASP A 84 -8.21 12.59 -2.10
N TYR A 85 -8.74 12.01 -3.19
CA TYR A 85 -9.72 12.65 -4.04
C TYR A 85 -11.16 12.48 -3.53
N ASP A 86 -11.39 11.42 -2.71
CA ASP A 86 -12.69 11.12 -2.11
C ASP A 86 -12.89 11.94 -0.83
N VAL A 87 -13.80 12.89 -0.91
CA VAL A 87 -14.18 13.76 0.22
C VAL A 87 -14.61 12.95 1.45
N THR A 88 -15.27 11.79 1.23
CA THR A 88 -15.74 10.92 2.33
C THR A 88 -14.55 10.29 3.06
N ALA A 89 -13.52 9.85 2.33
CA ALA A 89 -12.28 9.35 2.92
C ALA A 89 -11.56 10.46 3.71
N VAL A 90 -11.47 11.67 3.16
CA VAL A 90 -10.85 12.82 3.83
C VAL A 90 -11.56 13.14 5.15
N GLU A 91 -12.89 13.17 5.17
CA GLU A 91 -13.68 13.43 6.39
C GLU A 91 -13.54 12.31 7.42
N HIS A 92 -13.56 11.06 6.96
CA HIS A 92 -13.34 9.88 7.80
C HIS A 92 -11.96 9.96 8.50
N ILE A 93 -10.88 10.19 7.73
CA ILE A 93 -9.52 10.24 8.28
C ILE A 93 -9.38 11.39 9.28
N ARG A 94 -9.91 12.57 8.98
CA ARG A 94 -9.92 13.72 9.91
C ARG A 94 -10.58 13.40 11.24
N ALA A 95 -11.68 12.66 11.20
CA ALA A 95 -12.41 12.27 12.41
C ALA A 95 -11.69 11.17 13.19
N ARG A 96 -11.10 10.18 12.50
CA ARG A 96 -10.56 8.97 13.08
C ARG A 96 -9.09 9.09 13.48
N TYR A 97 -8.29 9.78 12.66
CA TYR A 97 -6.83 9.86 12.78
C TYR A 97 -6.35 11.32 12.90
N PRO A 98 -6.61 11.98 14.04
CA PRO A 98 -6.38 13.43 14.19
C PRO A 98 -4.92 13.87 14.12
N ARG A 99 -3.97 12.94 14.08
CA ARG A 99 -2.54 13.22 13.88
C ARG A 99 -2.16 13.37 12.41
N VAL A 100 -3.07 13.04 11.50
CA VAL A 100 -2.86 13.15 10.05
C VAL A 100 -3.51 14.43 9.55
N GLU A 101 -2.72 15.31 8.92
CA GLU A 101 -3.27 16.47 8.21
C GLU A 101 -3.83 16.02 6.87
N MET A 102 -5.15 16.16 6.66
CA MET A 102 -5.78 15.69 5.42
C MET A 102 -6.06 16.82 4.44
N LEU A 103 -5.61 16.62 3.21
CA LEU A 103 -5.94 17.44 2.04
C LEU A 103 -6.90 16.68 1.12
N HIS A 104 -7.88 17.41 0.57
CA HIS A 104 -8.68 16.92 -0.55
C HIS A 104 -8.06 17.42 -1.84
N GLY A 105 -7.77 16.54 -2.81
CA GLY A 105 -7.12 16.95 -4.04
C GLY A 105 -6.92 15.84 -5.05
N ASN A 106 -6.34 16.21 -6.19
CA ASN A 106 -6.03 15.31 -7.29
C ASN A 106 -4.52 14.95 -7.28
N LEU A 107 -4.21 13.69 -7.43
CA LEU A 107 -2.84 13.20 -7.50
C LEU A 107 -2.08 13.67 -8.75
N ALA A 108 -2.79 14.02 -9.83
CA ALA A 108 -2.16 14.58 -11.03
C ALA A 108 -1.69 16.04 -10.85
N GLU A 109 -2.13 16.73 -9.78
CA GLU A 109 -1.75 18.10 -9.43
C GLU A 109 -1.72 18.22 -7.89
N LEU A 110 -0.57 17.87 -7.29
CA LEU A 110 -0.44 17.87 -5.84
C LEU A 110 -0.49 19.29 -5.25
N PRO A 111 -1.38 19.59 -4.29
CA PRO A 111 -1.54 20.91 -3.69
C PRO A 111 -0.44 21.24 -2.68
N LEU A 112 0.80 20.99 -3.04
CA LEU A 112 2.01 21.16 -2.23
C LEU A 112 3.05 21.97 -3.03
N ALA A 113 3.84 22.77 -2.33
CA ALA A 113 4.96 23.49 -2.93
C ALA A 113 6.09 22.51 -3.35
N ASP A 114 6.98 22.97 -4.22
CA ASP A 114 8.20 22.23 -4.57
C ASP A 114 9.04 21.97 -3.31
N ALA A 115 9.62 20.78 -3.23
CA ALA A 115 10.48 20.36 -2.11
C ALA A 115 9.81 20.47 -0.71
N ALA A 116 8.49 20.30 -0.64
CA ALA A 116 7.72 20.43 0.61
C ALA A 116 7.90 19.25 1.56
N VAL A 117 8.15 18.03 1.04
CA VAL A 117 8.20 16.80 1.81
C VAL A 117 9.51 16.03 1.59
N ASP A 118 9.84 15.16 2.51
CA ASP A 118 11.05 14.34 2.47
C ASP A 118 10.77 12.92 1.94
N VAL A 119 9.53 12.45 2.09
CA VAL A 119 9.06 11.15 1.57
C VAL A 119 7.66 11.32 1.01
N VAL A 120 7.42 10.69 -0.14
CA VAL A 120 6.07 10.42 -0.64
C VAL A 120 5.83 8.92 -0.51
N VAL A 121 4.68 8.54 0.06
CA VAL A 121 4.19 7.15 0.14
C VAL A 121 3.00 7.02 -0.79
N ASN A 122 3.00 5.97 -1.63
CA ASN A 122 1.92 5.66 -2.57
C ASN A 122 1.80 4.15 -2.69
N PHE A 123 0.92 3.54 -1.90
CA PHE A 123 0.74 2.10 -1.88
C PHE A 123 -0.64 1.71 -2.38
N GLN A 124 -0.68 0.85 -3.42
CA GLN A 124 -1.90 0.35 -4.07
C GLN A 124 -2.79 1.49 -4.61
N VAL A 125 -2.20 2.43 -5.33
CA VAL A 125 -2.91 3.61 -5.85
C VAL A 125 -2.55 3.92 -7.30
N ILE A 126 -1.26 3.81 -7.70
CA ILE A 126 -0.82 4.19 -9.05
C ILE A 126 -1.59 3.45 -10.16
N GLU A 127 -1.99 2.20 -9.92
CA GLU A 127 -2.77 1.38 -10.86
C GLU A 127 -4.16 1.94 -11.17
N HIS A 128 -4.70 2.81 -10.31
CA HIS A 128 -5.99 3.49 -10.49
C HIS A 128 -5.86 4.79 -11.29
N LEU A 129 -4.63 5.30 -11.50
CA LEU A 129 -4.40 6.61 -12.11
C LEU A 129 -4.35 6.52 -13.64
N TRP A 130 -5.06 7.43 -14.31
CA TRP A 130 -5.04 7.56 -15.77
C TRP A 130 -3.70 8.09 -16.31
N ASP A 131 -3.09 9.05 -15.63
CA ASP A 131 -1.80 9.64 -15.99
C ASP A 131 -0.76 9.36 -14.91
N GLN A 132 -0.27 8.10 -14.90
CA GLN A 132 0.76 7.63 -13.97
C GLN A 132 2.05 8.46 -14.09
N ALA A 133 2.42 8.85 -15.31
CA ALA A 133 3.63 9.64 -15.55
C ALA A 133 3.50 11.06 -14.97
N GLN A 134 2.34 11.70 -15.07
CA GLN A 134 2.11 13.02 -14.47
C GLN A 134 2.16 12.96 -12.96
N PHE A 135 1.54 11.94 -12.36
CA PHE A 135 1.61 11.71 -10.91
C PHE A 135 3.06 11.58 -10.42
N LEU A 136 3.87 10.78 -11.10
CA LEU A 136 5.29 10.60 -10.73
C LEU A 136 6.11 11.89 -10.88
N ARG A 137 5.82 12.73 -11.90
CA ARG A 137 6.43 14.07 -12.02
C ARG A 137 6.06 14.98 -10.85
N GLU A 138 4.81 14.94 -10.39
CA GLU A 138 4.36 15.69 -9.22
C GLU A 138 5.01 15.19 -7.94
N CYS A 139 5.13 13.86 -7.74
CA CYS A 139 5.91 13.30 -6.64
C CYS A 139 7.35 13.80 -6.65
N PHE A 140 7.98 13.78 -7.83
CA PHE A 140 9.34 14.29 -7.98
C PHE A 140 9.43 15.80 -7.65
N ARG A 141 8.46 16.60 -8.06
CA ARG A 141 8.41 18.04 -7.79
C ARG A 141 8.34 18.34 -6.30
N VAL A 142 7.40 17.70 -5.58
CA VAL A 142 7.14 17.98 -4.16
C VAL A 142 8.19 17.41 -3.21
N LEU A 143 8.97 16.42 -3.64
CA LEU A 143 10.07 15.86 -2.87
C LEU A 143 11.25 16.83 -2.76
N ALA A 144 11.82 16.95 -1.56
CA ALA A 144 13.09 17.62 -1.33
C ALA A 144 14.25 16.90 -2.06
N PRO A 145 15.35 17.57 -2.41
CA PRO A 145 16.56 16.91 -2.90
C PRO A 145 17.02 15.80 -1.92
N GLY A 146 17.27 14.60 -2.42
CA GLY A 146 17.55 13.42 -1.60
C GLY A 146 16.33 12.77 -0.97
N GLY A 147 15.11 13.26 -1.28
CA GLY A 147 13.87 12.66 -0.83
C GLY A 147 13.55 11.35 -1.54
N GLU A 148 12.64 10.57 -0.98
CA GLU A 148 12.29 9.23 -1.43
C GLU A 148 10.80 9.11 -1.79
N LEU A 149 10.51 8.44 -2.89
CA LEU A 149 9.20 7.91 -3.22
C LEU A 149 9.17 6.42 -2.83
N LEU A 150 8.28 6.05 -1.91
CA LEU A 150 7.97 4.68 -1.55
C LEU A 150 6.69 4.30 -2.27
N ILE A 151 6.75 3.29 -3.14
CA ILE A 151 5.62 2.92 -3.98
C ILE A 151 5.39 1.42 -3.98
N SER A 152 4.11 1.00 -3.91
CA SER A 152 3.72 -0.39 -4.19
C SER A 152 2.50 -0.43 -5.10
N THR A 153 2.42 -1.50 -5.90
CA THR A 153 1.33 -1.73 -6.85
C THR A 153 1.22 -3.23 -7.15
N PRO A 154 0.04 -3.77 -7.52
CA PRO A 154 -0.08 -5.15 -7.94
C PRO A 154 0.88 -5.46 -9.09
N ASN A 155 1.53 -6.63 -9.04
CA ASN A 155 2.34 -7.09 -10.15
C ASN A 155 1.44 -7.62 -11.27
N ARG A 156 1.43 -6.94 -12.42
CA ARG A 156 0.63 -7.32 -13.61
C ARG A 156 0.79 -8.79 -14.00
N ILE A 157 2.00 -9.34 -13.87
CA ILE A 157 2.32 -10.72 -14.28
C ILE A 157 1.49 -11.74 -13.49
N THR A 158 1.31 -11.51 -12.20
CA THR A 158 0.60 -12.44 -11.29
C THR A 158 -0.85 -12.04 -11.05
N PHE A 159 -1.16 -10.74 -11.09
CA PHE A 159 -2.50 -10.23 -10.82
C PHE A 159 -3.45 -10.35 -12.02
N SER A 160 -2.96 -10.04 -13.24
CA SER A 160 -3.73 -10.14 -14.50
C SER A 160 -3.00 -10.98 -15.55
N PRO A 161 -2.66 -12.26 -15.28
CA PRO A 161 -1.81 -13.07 -16.12
C PRO A 161 -2.40 -13.25 -17.54
N GLY A 162 -1.58 -12.94 -18.57
CA GLY A 162 -1.95 -13.13 -19.96
C GLY A 162 -3.08 -12.24 -20.48
N ARG A 163 -3.40 -11.15 -19.79
CA ARG A 163 -4.46 -10.20 -20.16
C ARG A 163 -3.87 -8.89 -20.67
N ASP A 164 -4.54 -8.31 -21.67
CA ASP A 164 -4.22 -6.97 -22.20
C ASP A 164 -4.91 -5.85 -21.39
N THR A 165 -5.89 -6.23 -20.54
CA THR A 165 -6.63 -5.30 -19.68
C THR A 165 -6.61 -5.81 -18.24
N PRO A 166 -6.57 -4.92 -17.25
CA PRO A 166 -6.61 -5.30 -15.84
C PRO A 166 -7.79 -6.21 -15.50
N LEU A 167 -7.56 -7.15 -14.57
CA LEU A 167 -8.61 -8.01 -14.04
C LEU A 167 -9.57 -7.21 -13.14
N ASN A 168 -9.03 -6.31 -12.30
CA ASN A 168 -9.82 -5.42 -11.48
C ASN A 168 -10.37 -4.27 -12.35
N PRO A 169 -11.71 -4.07 -12.42
CA PRO A 169 -12.31 -3.02 -13.24
C PRO A 169 -11.97 -1.58 -12.80
N PHE A 170 -11.47 -1.40 -11.58
CA PHE A 170 -11.03 -0.11 -11.06
C PHE A 170 -9.58 0.23 -11.43
N HIS A 171 -8.80 -0.74 -11.92
CA HIS A 171 -7.44 -0.49 -12.38
C HIS A 171 -7.46 0.09 -13.80
N THR A 172 -6.71 1.15 -14.02
CA THR A 172 -6.51 1.73 -15.36
C THR A 172 -5.36 1.07 -16.09
N ARG A 173 -4.27 0.82 -15.38
CA ARG A 173 -3.06 0.15 -15.89
C ARG A 173 -2.26 -0.46 -14.76
N GLU A 174 -2.06 -1.76 -14.83
CA GLU A 174 -1.13 -2.51 -13.97
C GLU A 174 0.26 -2.56 -14.64
N LEU A 175 1.30 -2.66 -13.81
CA LEU A 175 2.70 -2.61 -14.24
C LEU A 175 3.42 -3.90 -13.87
N ASP A 176 4.41 -4.29 -14.66
CA ASP A 176 5.47 -5.21 -14.22
C ASP A 176 6.69 -4.41 -13.69
N ALA A 177 7.68 -5.13 -13.15
CA ALA A 177 8.83 -4.49 -12.52
C ALA A 177 9.65 -3.62 -13.49
N ALA A 178 9.78 -4.03 -14.74
CA ALA A 178 10.50 -3.27 -15.75
C ALA A 178 9.75 -1.99 -16.15
N GLU A 179 8.42 -2.08 -16.30
CA GLU A 179 7.56 -0.94 -16.61
C GLU A 179 7.54 0.08 -15.46
N LEU A 180 7.43 -0.39 -14.19
CA LEU A 180 7.49 0.49 -13.02
C LEU A 180 8.84 1.18 -12.93
N THR A 181 9.94 0.44 -13.11
CA THR A 181 11.30 1.01 -13.11
C THR A 181 11.43 2.09 -14.18
N ALA A 182 11.03 1.81 -15.42
CA ALA A 182 11.12 2.76 -16.53
C ALA A 182 10.32 4.05 -16.24
N LEU A 183 9.09 3.94 -15.72
CA LEU A 183 8.28 5.10 -15.35
C LEU A 183 8.91 5.95 -14.25
N LEU A 184 9.52 5.32 -13.24
CA LEU A 184 10.24 6.03 -12.17
C LEU A 184 11.46 6.78 -12.72
N GLU A 185 12.25 6.11 -13.57
CA GLU A 185 13.44 6.72 -14.19
C GLU A 185 13.07 7.86 -15.15
N GLU A 186 12.02 7.72 -15.95
CA GLU A 186 11.48 8.78 -16.82
C GLU A 186 11.01 10.01 -16.03
N ALA A 187 10.49 9.82 -14.82
CA ALA A 187 10.13 10.91 -13.91
C ALA A 187 11.34 11.55 -13.21
N GLY A 188 12.55 11.00 -13.36
CA GLY A 188 13.81 11.51 -12.82
C GLY A 188 14.30 10.83 -11.53
N PHE A 189 13.64 9.78 -11.07
CA PHE A 189 14.08 9.00 -9.91
C PHE A 189 15.21 8.04 -10.26
N THR A 190 16.05 7.75 -9.25
CA THR A 190 16.95 6.59 -9.28
C THR A 190 16.30 5.50 -8.43
N VAL A 191 16.00 4.34 -9.01
CA VAL A 191 15.44 3.22 -8.26
C VAL A 191 16.54 2.60 -7.39
N SER A 192 16.40 2.70 -6.07
CA SER A 192 17.38 2.21 -5.08
C SER A 192 17.00 0.87 -4.47
N LEU A 193 15.74 0.49 -4.59
CA LEU A 193 15.19 -0.79 -4.13
C LEU A 193 14.07 -1.22 -5.07
N MET A 194 14.03 -2.50 -5.40
CA MET A 194 12.90 -3.19 -6.01
C MET A 194 12.75 -4.53 -5.30
N THR A 195 11.60 -4.73 -4.64
CA THR A 195 11.26 -5.99 -3.98
C THR A 195 9.87 -6.42 -4.38
N GLY A 196 9.51 -7.65 -4.09
CA GLY A 196 8.16 -8.17 -4.30
C GLY A 196 7.56 -8.70 -3.01
N VAL A 197 6.26 -8.53 -2.82
CA VAL A 197 5.50 -9.22 -1.76
C VAL A 197 5.19 -10.64 -2.21
N HIS A 198 5.53 -11.61 -1.39
CA HIS A 198 5.31 -13.04 -1.66
C HIS A 198 4.54 -13.72 -0.53
N HIS A 199 3.83 -14.81 -0.86
CA HIS A 199 3.31 -15.72 0.14
C HIS A 199 4.45 -16.41 0.89
N GLY A 200 4.40 -16.35 2.22
CA GLY A 200 5.19 -17.21 3.09
C GLY A 200 4.67 -18.66 3.09
N GLU A 201 5.35 -19.55 3.79
CA GLU A 201 5.06 -20.99 3.78
C GLU A 201 3.63 -21.34 4.24
N ARG A 202 3.09 -20.60 5.21
CA ARG A 202 1.71 -20.79 5.66
C ARG A 202 0.71 -20.50 4.57
N LEU A 203 0.85 -19.36 3.87
CA LEU A 203 -0.05 -18.97 2.78
C LEU A 203 0.05 -19.95 1.59
N LYS A 204 1.26 -20.43 1.24
CA LYS A 204 1.45 -21.48 0.24
C LYS A 204 0.72 -22.77 0.62
N SER A 205 0.68 -23.11 1.92
CA SER A 205 -0.09 -24.25 2.42
C SER A 205 -1.59 -24.02 2.31
N LEU A 206 -2.05 -22.78 2.51
CA LEU A 206 -3.46 -22.40 2.32
C LEU A 206 -3.84 -22.39 0.84
N ASP A 207 -2.95 -22.00 -0.09
CA ASP A 207 -3.18 -22.16 -1.53
C ASP A 207 -3.52 -23.62 -1.87
N ALA A 208 -2.70 -24.56 -1.40
CA ALA A 208 -2.94 -25.98 -1.63
C ALA A 208 -4.25 -26.48 -0.98
N LYS A 209 -4.57 -26.00 0.22
CA LYS A 209 -5.79 -26.36 0.97
C LYS A 209 -7.06 -25.87 0.27
N HIS A 210 -7.03 -24.68 -0.32
CA HIS A 210 -8.17 -24.02 -0.97
C HIS A 210 -8.14 -24.14 -2.49
N GLY A 211 -7.79 -25.31 -3.02
CA GLY A 211 -7.93 -25.64 -4.44
C GLY A 211 -6.85 -25.08 -5.36
N GLY A 212 -5.70 -24.67 -4.81
CA GLY A 212 -4.55 -24.17 -5.54
C GLY A 212 -4.42 -22.63 -5.55
N SER A 213 -5.42 -21.91 -5.04
CA SER A 213 -5.35 -20.46 -4.87
C SER A 213 -6.23 -19.97 -3.72
N PHE A 214 -5.59 -19.56 -2.65
CA PHE A 214 -6.27 -18.96 -1.50
C PHE A 214 -6.93 -17.61 -1.88
N ILE A 215 -6.28 -16.84 -2.75
CA ILE A 215 -6.84 -15.62 -3.32
C ILE A 215 -8.08 -15.94 -4.16
N GLY A 216 -7.98 -16.92 -5.07
CA GLY A 216 -9.10 -17.32 -5.91
C GLY A 216 -10.32 -17.76 -5.11
N ALA A 217 -10.11 -18.54 -4.04
CA ALA A 217 -11.18 -18.96 -3.16
C ALA A 217 -11.92 -17.79 -2.49
N GLN A 218 -11.21 -16.73 -2.09
CA GLN A 218 -11.79 -15.52 -1.53
C GLN A 218 -12.58 -14.72 -2.59
N ILE A 219 -12.01 -14.52 -3.77
CA ILE A 219 -12.64 -13.79 -4.88
C ILE A 219 -13.92 -14.49 -5.32
N ASP A 220 -13.90 -15.82 -5.49
CA ASP A 220 -15.07 -16.59 -5.90
C ASP A 220 -16.23 -16.43 -4.90
N ARG A 221 -15.95 -16.38 -3.60
CA ARG A 221 -16.96 -16.16 -2.57
C ARG A 221 -17.48 -14.73 -2.54
N ALA A 222 -16.60 -13.75 -2.69
CA ALA A 222 -17.02 -12.36 -2.78
C ALA A 222 -17.94 -12.11 -3.99
N LEU A 223 -17.61 -12.68 -5.15
CA LEU A 223 -18.42 -12.56 -6.37
C LEU A 223 -19.75 -13.31 -6.28
N ALA A 224 -19.79 -14.46 -5.59
CA ALA A 224 -21.03 -15.23 -5.41
C ALA A 224 -22.03 -14.53 -4.46
N GLY A 225 -21.55 -13.63 -3.59
CA GLY A 225 -22.40 -12.98 -2.57
C GLY A 225 -22.96 -13.97 -1.53
N GLU A 226 -22.34 -15.14 -1.42
CA GLU A 226 -22.76 -16.20 -0.50
C GLU A 226 -21.95 -16.12 0.81
N PRO A 227 -22.51 -16.62 1.94
CA PRO A 227 -21.76 -16.77 3.19
C PRO A 227 -20.47 -17.58 2.97
N TRP A 228 -19.40 -17.14 3.57
CA TRP A 228 -18.12 -17.83 3.46
C TRP A 228 -18.14 -19.14 4.23
N PRO A 229 -17.54 -20.24 3.70
CA PRO A 229 -17.32 -21.46 4.48
C PRO A 229 -16.54 -21.13 5.76
N GLU A 230 -16.96 -21.69 6.90
CA GLU A 230 -16.34 -21.41 8.21
C GLU A 230 -14.82 -21.64 8.21
N GLU A 231 -14.36 -22.64 7.44
CA GLU A 231 -12.94 -22.94 7.34
C GLU A 231 -12.17 -21.83 6.61
N LEU A 232 -12.71 -21.35 5.47
CA LEU A 232 -12.10 -20.24 4.71
C LEU A 232 -12.11 -18.95 5.53
N ALA A 233 -13.22 -18.61 6.18
CA ALA A 233 -13.34 -17.43 7.02
C ALA A 233 -12.32 -17.45 8.16
N ARG A 234 -12.16 -18.58 8.85
CA ARG A 234 -11.19 -18.76 9.93
C ARG A 234 -9.75 -18.65 9.44
N ASP A 235 -9.45 -19.22 8.27
CA ASP A 235 -8.11 -19.14 7.69
C ASP A 235 -7.76 -17.69 7.32
N VAL A 236 -8.72 -16.94 6.72
CA VAL A 236 -8.53 -15.52 6.37
C VAL A 236 -8.38 -14.66 7.63
N GLU A 237 -9.23 -14.83 8.63
CA GLU A 237 -9.14 -14.09 9.90
C GLU A 237 -7.80 -14.31 10.61
N GLY A 238 -7.23 -15.52 10.49
CA GLY A 238 -5.97 -15.89 11.12
C GLY A 238 -4.71 -15.38 10.40
N ILE A 239 -4.79 -14.66 9.26
CA ILE A 239 -3.63 -14.14 8.54
C ILE A 239 -3.00 -12.98 9.30
N THR A 240 -1.67 -12.97 9.32
CA THR A 240 -0.85 -11.90 9.90
C THR A 240 0.17 -11.38 8.86
N THR A 241 0.86 -10.29 9.19
CA THR A 241 1.95 -9.79 8.33
C THR A 241 3.10 -10.77 8.19
N ASP A 242 3.33 -11.66 9.20
CA ASP A 242 4.40 -12.65 9.19
C ASP A 242 4.14 -13.79 8.16
N ASP A 243 2.92 -13.86 7.61
CA ASP A 243 2.58 -14.81 6.56
C ASP A 243 3.03 -14.35 5.17
N PHE A 244 3.54 -13.11 5.05
CA PHE A 244 4.10 -12.54 3.84
C PHE A 244 5.61 -12.31 3.96
N ALA A 245 6.30 -12.25 2.82
CA ALA A 245 7.71 -11.94 2.75
C ALA A 245 7.97 -10.89 1.65
N LEU A 246 8.83 -9.90 1.93
CA LEU A 246 9.36 -9.00 0.91
C LEU A 246 10.72 -9.55 0.46
N LEU A 247 10.86 -9.86 -0.84
CA LEU A 247 12.05 -10.48 -1.41
C LEU A 247 12.55 -9.66 -2.61
N GLU A 248 13.87 -9.54 -2.75
CA GLU A 248 14.53 -8.95 -3.93
C GLU A 248 14.67 -9.95 -5.08
N ASP A 249 14.52 -11.24 -4.78
CA ASP A 249 14.57 -12.32 -5.76
C ASP A 249 13.18 -12.65 -6.28
N ASP A 250 13.11 -13.22 -7.50
CA ASP A 250 11.89 -13.75 -8.13
C ASP A 250 10.73 -12.74 -8.21
N ILE A 251 11.07 -11.49 -8.52
CA ILE A 251 10.12 -10.35 -8.56
C ILE A 251 8.93 -10.64 -9.46
N ASP A 252 9.14 -11.33 -10.60
CA ASP A 252 8.06 -11.64 -11.55
C ASP A 252 7.00 -12.58 -10.95
N ALA A 253 7.33 -13.37 -9.93
CA ALA A 253 6.39 -14.23 -9.21
C ALA A 253 5.75 -13.54 -7.98
N SER A 254 6.09 -12.29 -7.71
CA SER A 254 5.53 -11.55 -6.58
C SER A 254 4.06 -11.20 -6.78
N LEU A 255 3.34 -11.02 -5.68
CA LEU A 255 1.96 -10.54 -5.65
C LEU A 255 1.87 -9.04 -5.94
N ASP A 256 2.77 -8.28 -5.32
CA ASP A 256 2.92 -6.84 -5.48
C ASP A 256 4.37 -6.48 -5.72
N LEU A 257 4.57 -5.41 -6.48
CA LEU A 257 5.86 -4.74 -6.62
C LEU A 257 5.99 -3.68 -5.52
N VAL A 258 7.18 -3.56 -4.95
CA VAL A 258 7.53 -2.53 -3.96
C VAL A 258 8.83 -1.87 -4.40
N ALA A 259 8.81 -0.57 -4.63
CA ALA A 259 9.99 0.16 -5.09
C ALA A 259 10.27 1.40 -4.24
N VAL A 260 11.55 1.79 -4.20
CA VAL A 260 12.02 3.04 -3.64
C VAL A 260 12.72 3.84 -4.72
N GLY A 261 12.11 4.95 -5.13
CA GLY A 261 12.70 5.94 -6.02
C GLY A 261 13.34 7.09 -5.25
N VAL A 262 14.58 7.42 -5.55
CA VAL A 262 15.32 8.51 -4.88
C VAL A 262 15.46 9.70 -5.80
N LYS A 263 15.06 10.91 -5.33
CA LYS A 263 15.33 12.17 -6.01
C LYS A 263 16.78 12.58 -5.77
N GLY A 264 17.58 12.74 -6.84
CA GLY A 264 18.96 13.14 -6.74
C GLY A 264 19.17 14.45 -5.95
N THR A 265 20.30 14.57 -5.27
CA THR A 265 20.71 15.85 -4.68
C THR A 265 21.26 16.76 -5.77
N VAL A 266 20.78 17.99 -5.84
CA VAL A 266 21.39 19.01 -6.72
C VAL A 266 22.81 19.26 -6.21
N ARG A 267 23.80 18.99 -7.06
CA ARG A 267 25.21 19.31 -6.76
C ARG A 267 25.48 20.78 -6.96
#